data_fd8f657ce11a94538e799be44778d3e1
#
_entry.id   fd8f657ce11a94538e799be44778d3e1
#
_cell.length_a   1.000
_cell.length_b   1.000
_cell.length_c   1.000
_cell.angle_alpha   90.00
_cell.angle_beta   90.00
_cell.angle_gamma   90.00
#
_symmetry.space_group_name_H-M   'P 1'
#
loop_
_entity.id
_entity.type
_entity.pdbx_description
1 polymer ?
#
loop_
_entity_poly.entity_id
_entity_poly.type
_entity_poly.pdbx_seq_one_letter_code
_entity_poly.pdbx_strand_id
1 'polypeptide(L)'
;LSHILVNAGADPSYAIGGFIQGPDGTTLDGGHAGKGDILVAEADESDGSFAKYHPTIAIITNCEADHLDHYGDEAHYRAAFVAHAGRATGHVIISIDDPDGLAVLEAMPADVKSHTVAYGTTARESLPDLGGAAYVWIASESETAGSGVEQLTLHLPAAVTAGEPVSQSVALKVPGVHNARNAAAAISAAVLLGVSPADAAKAAGTFLGAARRFQVRGTVKQVTVVDDYAHHPTEIAALLDAARRRYPDSTIRV
;
A
#
# COMPACT_ATOMS: atom_id res chain seq x y z
N LEU A 1 7.60 0.47 -0.87
CA LEU A 1 8.28 1.77 -0.87
C LEU A 1 9.80 1.60 -0.89
N SER A 2 10.41 0.86 0.04
CA SER A 2 11.87 0.63 0.10
C SER A 2 12.43 0.14 -1.23
N HIS A 3 11.75 -0.81 -1.90
CA HIS A 3 12.14 -1.31 -3.21
C HIS A 3 12.17 -0.20 -4.29
N ILE A 4 11.20 0.70 -4.30
CA ILE A 4 11.18 1.85 -5.22
C ILE A 4 12.37 2.77 -4.95
N LEU A 5 12.60 3.12 -3.68
CA LEU A 5 13.68 4.03 -3.29
C LEU A 5 15.07 3.45 -3.58
N VAL A 6 15.28 2.15 -3.36
CA VAL A 6 16.53 1.46 -3.73
C VAL A 6 16.75 1.53 -5.24
N ASN A 7 15.72 1.25 -6.05
CA ASN A 7 15.83 1.33 -7.51
C ASN A 7 16.03 2.77 -8.02
N ALA A 8 15.60 3.76 -7.25
CA ALA A 8 15.85 5.18 -7.53
C ALA A 8 17.24 5.65 -7.05
N GLY A 9 18.04 4.78 -6.45
CA GLY A 9 19.40 5.10 -5.98
C GLY A 9 19.44 5.87 -4.65
N ALA A 10 18.34 5.91 -3.88
CA ALA A 10 18.27 6.65 -2.63
C ALA A 10 18.95 5.95 -1.43
N ASP A 11 19.25 4.65 -1.56
CA ASP A 11 19.85 3.80 -0.50
C ASP A 11 19.22 4.00 0.89
N PRO A 12 17.87 3.80 1.04
CA PRO A 12 17.18 4.05 2.29
C PRO A 12 17.52 3.00 3.35
N SER A 13 17.52 3.38 4.61
CA SER A 13 17.37 2.40 5.69
C SER A 13 15.93 1.90 5.73
N TYR A 14 15.72 0.63 6.12
CA TYR A 14 14.37 0.13 6.34
C TYR A 14 14.31 -0.90 7.47
N ALA A 15 13.15 -0.92 8.15
CA ALA A 15 12.77 -1.90 9.18
C ALA A 15 11.34 -2.36 8.89
N ILE A 16 11.19 -3.61 8.44
CA ILE A 16 9.94 -4.22 7.97
C ILE A 16 9.79 -5.57 8.67
N GLY A 17 8.61 -5.88 9.18
CA GLY A 17 8.32 -7.13 9.90
C GLY A 17 8.24 -8.39 9.02
N GLY A 18 8.82 -8.39 7.83
CA GLY A 18 8.79 -9.52 6.90
C GLY A 18 10.03 -9.59 6.02
N PHE A 19 10.08 -10.64 5.21
CA PHE A 19 11.13 -10.83 4.20
C PHE A 19 10.64 -10.41 2.82
N ILE A 20 11.52 -9.84 2.01
CA ILE A 20 11.23 -9.45 0.62
C ILE A 20 11.66 -10.58 -0.31
N GLN A 21 10.84 -10.91 -1.31
CA GLN A 21 11.20 -11.92 -2.30
C GLN A 21 12.24 -11.37 -3.29
N GLY A 22 13.38 -12.03 -3.38
CA GLY A 22 14.43 -11.73 -4.34
C GLY A 22 14.20 -12.44 -5.69
N PRO A 23 14.92 -12.01 -6.77
CA PRO A 23 14.71 -12.51 -8.13
C PRO A 23 15.03 -14.00 -8.32
N ASP A 24 15.89 -14.57 -7.52
CA ASP A 24 16.36 -15.96 -7.63
C ASP A 24 15.70 -16.92 -6.62
N GLY A 25 14.51 -16.54 -6.11
CA GLY A 25 13.86 -17.27 -5.02
C GLY A 25 14.54 -17.09 -3.68
N THR A 26 15.52 -16.20 -3.59
CA THR A 26 16.12 -15.77 -2.33
C THR A 26 15.17 -14.89 -1.54
N THR A 27 15.40 -14.77 -0.25
CA THR A 27 14.71 -13.81 0.59
C THR A 27 15.72 -12.78 1.11
N LEU A 28 15.33 -11.51 1.07
CA LEU A 28 16.07 -10.41 1.66
C LEU A 28 15.49 -10.11 3.03
N ASP A 29 16.37 -9.85 4.00
CA ASP A 29 15.94 -9.48 5.35
C ASP A 29 15.09 -8.21 5.36
N GLY A 30 14.17 -8.11 6.33
CA GLY A 30 13.33 -6.93 6.55
C GLY A 30 14.08 -5.76 7.17
N GLY A 31 15.35 -5.90 7.54
CA GLY A 31 16.18 -4.86 8.12
C GLY A 31 17.38 -4.52 7.23
N HIS A 32 17.60 -3.23 6.99
CA HIS A 32 18.73 -2.71 6.24
C HIS A 32 19.16 -1.33 6.76
N ALA A 33 20.46 -1.12 6.90
CA ALA A 33 21.03 0.18 7.20
C ALA A 33 21.60 0.78 5.91
N GLY A 34 20.86 1.67 5.27
CA GLY A 34 21.28 2.43 4.11
C GLY A 34 22.15 3.62 4.48
N LYS A 35 22.71 4.30 3.48
CA LYS A 35 23.51 5.53 3.63
C LYS A 35 22.70 6.79 3.34
N GLY A 36 21.48 6.64 2.79
CA GLY A 36 20.58 7.75 2.51
C GLY A 36 19.87 8.25 3.78
N ASP A 37 19.23 9.41 3.66
CA ASP A 37 18.57 10.10 4.78
C ASP A 37 17.15 9.62 5.05
N ILE A 38 16.69 8.57 4.34
CA ILE A 38 15.33 8.05 4.45
C ILE A 38 15.34 6.77 5.29
N LEU A 39 14.46 6.72 6.30
CA LEU A 39 14.09 5.49 6.99
C LEU A 39 12.64 5.11 6.61
N VAL A 40 12.46 3.92 6.07
CA VAL A 40 11.15 3.30 5.88
C VAL A 40 10.91 2.32 7.01
N ALA A 41 9.96 2.61 7.88
CA ALA A 41 9.62 1.74 9.01
C ALA A 41 8.18 1.25 8.90
N GLU A 42 7.97 -0.04 9.14
CA GLU A 42 6.65 -0.59 9.41
C GLU A 42 6.24 -0.15 10.82
N ALA A 43 5.02 0.40 10.91
CA ALA A 43 4.44 0.85 12.16
C ALA A 43 3.30 -0.08 12.54
N ASP A 44 3.40 -0.72 13.70
CA ASP A 44 2.44 -1.70 14.19
C ASP A 44 1.41 -0.99 15.09
N GLU A 45 0.13 -1.15 14.77
CA GLU A 45 -0.98 -0.59 15.54
C GLU A 45 -1.43 -1.52 16.68
N SER A 46 -1.08 -2.81 16.66
CA SER A 46 -1.64 -3.83 17.55
C SER A 46 -1.46 -3.51 19.04
N ASP A 47 -0.37 -2.86 19.41
CA ASP A 47 -0.04 -2.44 20.79
C ASP A 47 -0.04 -0.91 20.95
N GLY A 48 -0.50 -0.18 19.94
CA GLY A 48 -0.51 1.29 19.92
C GLY A 48 0.88 1.93 19.80
N SER A 49 1.95 1.16 19.55
CA SER A 49 3.31 1.70 19.47
C SER A 49 3.50 2.66 18.29
N PHE A 50 2.76 2.50 17.19
CA PHE A 50 2.76 3.42 16.04
C PHE A 50 2.46 4.88 16.45
N ALA A 51 1.66 5.07 17.50
CA ALA A 51 1.36 6.39 18.04
C ALA A 51 2.57 7.13 18.61
N LYS A 52 3.71 6.47 18.80
CA LYS A 52 4.97 7.09 19.28
C LYS A 52 5.81 7.69 18.16
N TYR A 53 5.53 7.32 16.91
CA TYR A 53 6.27 7.83 15.77
C TYR A 53 5.86 9.26 15.40
N HIS A 54 6.81 10.00 14.86
CA HIS A 54 6.62 11.34 14.26
C HIS A 54 7.15 11.29 12.81
N PRO A 55 6.42 10.64 11.89
CA PRO A 55 6.91 10.44 10.54
C PRO A 55 6.89 11.73 9.73
N THR A 56 7.80 11.84 8.75
CA THR A 56 7.66 12.86 7.70
C THR A 56 6.48 12.53 6.80
N ILE A 57 6.33 11.26 6.44
CA ILE A 57 5.18 10.74 5.68
C ILE A 57 4.57 9.58 6.45
N ALA A 58 3.31 9.70 6.87
CA ALA A 58 2.52 8.61 7.41
C ALA A 58 1.75 7.92 6.29
N ILE A 59 1.85 6.59 6.16
CA ILE A 59 1.07 5.81 5.19
C ILE A 59 0.10 4.92 5.96
N ILE A 60 -1.19 5.07 5.68
CA ILE A 60 -2.28 4.33 6.29
C ILE A 60 -2.98 3.53 5.18
N THR A 61 -2.80 2.21 5.19
CA THR A 61 -3.29 1.34 4.12
C THR A 61 -4.73 0.91 4.30
N ASN A 62 -5.13 0.69 5.54
CA ASN A 62 -6.51 0.47 5.98
C ASN A 62 -6.62 0.80 7.48
N CYS A 63 -7.86 0.89 7.97
CA CYS A 63 -8.18 1.14 9.37
C CYS A 63 -9.28 0.18 9.85
N GLU A 64 -9.44 -0.99 9.22
CA GLU A 64 -10.42 -1.99 9.67
C GLU A 64 -10.17 -2.35 11.13
N ALA A 65 -11.21 -2.29 11.94
CA ALA A 65 -11.08 -2.44 13.39
C ALA A 65 -10.56 -3.83 13.78
N ASP A 66 -9.41 -3.85 14.40
CA ASP A 66 -8.78 -5.02 15.00
C ASP A 66 -8.22 -4.66 16.39
N HIS A 67 -7.69 -5.62 17.12
CA HIS A 67 -7.04 -5.42 18.43
C HIS A 67 -7.89 -4.61 19.43
N LEU A 68 -9.23 -4.83 19.43
CA LEU A 68 -10.16 -4.11 20.32
C LEU A 68 -9.95 -4.44 21.80
N ASP A 69 -9.23 -5.50 22.12
CA ASP A 69 -8.75 -5.80 23.47
C ASP A 69 -7.75 -4.75 23.98
N HIS A 70 -6.98 -4.13 23.07
CA HIS A 70 -6.07 -3.02 23.39
C HIS A 70 -6.80 -1.67 23.38
N TYR A 71 -7.63 -1.40 22.36
CA TYR A 71 -8.26 -0.08 22.16
C TYR A 71 -9.60 0.09 22.86
N GLY A 72 -10.25 -1.00 23.24
CA GLY A 72 -11.55 -1.01 23.90
C GLY A 72 -12.73 -1.01 22.91
N ASP A 73 -12.73 -0.13 21.92
CA ASP A 73 -13.75 -0.06 20.87
C ASP A 73 -13.22 0.54 19.57
N GLU A 74 -14.04 0.49 18.52
CA GLU A 74 -13.70 1.01 17.18
C GLU A 74 -13.47 2.53 17.16
N ALA A 75 -14.17 3.29 18.02
CA ALA A 75 -14.02 4.73 18.06
C ALA A 75 -12.63 5.14 18.58
N HIS A 76 -12.15 4.47 19.62
CA HIS A 76 -10.80 4.67 20.15
C HIS A 76 -9.74 4.19 19.16
N TYR A 77 -9.99 3.06 18.48
CA TYR A 77 -9.11 2.57 17.41
C TYR A 77 -8.94 3.63 16.30
N ARG A 78 -10.05 4.12 15.72
CA ARG A 78 -10.02 5.19 14.71
C ARG A 78 -9.36 6.49 15.22
N ALA A 79 -9.65 6.89 16.47
CA ALA A 79 -9.03 8.07 17.07
C ALA A 79 -7.49 7.96 17.17
N ALA A 80 -6.96 6.75 17.37
CA ALA A 80 -5.51 6.53 17.38
C ALA A 80 -4.89 6.78 16.00
N PHE A 81 -5.56 6.39 14.90
CA PHE A 81 -5.10 6.70 13.54
C PHE A 81 -5.19 8.21 13.23
N VAL A 82 -6.26 8.90 13.65
CA VAL A 82 -6.35 10.36 13.53
C VAL A 82 -5.19 11.04 14.27
N ALA A 83 -4.89 10.58 15.50
CA ALA A 83 -3.78 11.11 16.28
C ALA A 83 -2.42 10.82 15.63
N HIS A 84 -2.24 9.62 15.05
CA HIS A 84 -1.03 9.27 14.30
C HIS A 84 -0.86 10.16 13.06
N ALA A 85 -1.92 10.33 12.25
CA ALA A 85 -1.91 11.23 11.11
C ALA A 85 -1.51 12.67 11.51
N GLY A 86 -2.04 13.17 12.63
CA GLY A 86 -1.71 14.50 13.16
C GLY A 86 -0.25 14.67 13.61
N ARG A 87 0.53 13.59 13.71
CA ARG A 87 1.97 13.65 14.01
C ARG A 87 2.85 13.67 12.76
N ALA A 88 2.29 13.46 11.58
CA ALA A 88 3.04 13.57 10.34
C ALA A 88 3.46 15.01 10.09
N THR A 89 4.76 15.22 9.85
CA THR A 89 5.33 16.58 9.69
C THR A 89 5.31 17.06 8.24
N GLY A 90 5.11 16.16 7.28
CA GLY A 90 5.05 16.46 5.86
C GLY A 90 3.70 16.05 5.27
N HIS A 91 3.48 14.76 5.04
CA HIS A 91 2.27 14.28 4.38
C HIS A 91 1.64 13.09 5.09
N VAL A 92 0.33 12.94 4.89
CA VAL A 92 -0.41 11.71 5.21
C VAL A 92 -0.86 11.08 3.88
N ILE A 93 -0.70 9.79 3.71
CA ILE A 93 -1.21 9.03 2.56
C ILE A 93 -2.18 7.99 3.12
N ILE A 94 -3.46 8.06 2.74
CA ILE A 94 -4.51 7.21 3.33
C ILE A 94 -5.40 6.58 2.27
N SER A 95 -5.67 5.27 2.42
CA SER A 95 -6.69 4.57 1.63
C SER A 95 -8.09 4.99 2.07
N ILE A 96 -8.95 5.31 1.11
CA ILE A 96 -10.37 5.61 1.36
C ILE A 96 -11.33 4.62 0.67
N ASP A 97 -10.79 3.54 0.11
CA ASP A 97 -11.61 2.40 -0.32
C ASP A 97 -12.12 1.59 0.87
N ASP A 98 -11.43 1.69 1.98
CA ASP A 98 -11.87 1.20 3.28
C ASP A 98 -12.76 2.25 3.96
N PRO A 99 -14.00 1.90 4.38
CA PRO A 99 -14.91 2.83 5.06
C PRO A 99 -14.32 3.47 6.32
N ASP A 100 -13.52 2.73 7.09
CA ASP A 100 -12.87 3.26 8.28
C ASP A 100 -11.73 4.23 7.93
N GLY A 101 -11.02 3.98 6.82
CA GLY A 101 -10.05 4.94 6.28
C GLY A 101 -10.69 6.26 5.87
N LEU A 102 -11.86 6.21 5.22
CA LEU A 102 -12.63 7.42 4.92
C LEU A 102 -13.08 8.14 6.20
N ALA A 103 -13.59 7.40 7.19
CA ALA A 103 -14.01 7.96 8.48
C ALA A 103 -12.84 8.61 9.24
N VAL A 104 -11.64 8.01 9.19
CA VAL A 104 -10.42 8.60 9.75
C VAL A 104 -10.06 9.90 9.04
N LEU A 105 -10.10 9.93 7.69
CA LEU A 105 -9.89 11.16 6.91
C LEU A 105 -10.90 12.24 7.28
N GLU A 106 -12.18 11.90 7.37
CA GLU A 106 -13.25 12.85 7.74
C GLU A 106 -13.04 13.45 9.14
N ALA A 107 -12.51 12.67 10.08
CA ALA A 107 -12.23 13.09 11.45
C ALA A 107 -10.93 13.89 11.62
N MET A 108 -10.04 13.91 10.61
CA MET A 108 -8.80 14.69 10.69
C MET A 108 -9.07 16.20 10.78
N PRO A 109 -8.26 16.98 11.52
CA PRO A 109 -8.27 18.43 11.48
C PRO A 109 -8.00 18.98 10.07
N ALA A 110 -8.52 20.17 9.77
CA ALA A 110 -8.41 20.77 8.44
C ALA A 110 -6.96 21.03 7.99
N ASP A 111 -6.08 21.38 8.92
CA ASP A 111 -4.67 21.54 8.65
C ASP A 111 -3.99 20.22 8.26
N VAL A 112 -4.35 19.10 8.91
CA VAL A 112 -3.87 17.76 8.54
C VAL A 112 -4.39 17.36 7.17
N LYS A 113 -5.70 17.58 6.89
CA LYS A 113 -6.30 17.30 5.57
C LYS A 113 -5.59 18.04 4.44
N SER A 114 -5.15 19.27 4.66
CA SER A 114 -4.52 20.10 3.63
C SER A 114 -3.20 19.53 3.09
N HIS A 115 -2.54 18.64 3.83
CA HIS A 115 -1.34 17.92 3.39
C HIS A 115 -1.55 16.39 3.32
N THR A 116 -2.83 15.97 3.26
CA THR A 116 -3.21 14.57 3.08
C THR A 116 -3.42 14.24 1.61
N VAL A 117 -2.93 13.08 1.22
CA VAL A 117 -3.17 12.43 -0.06
C VAL A 117 -4.02 11.21 0.19
N ALA A 118 -5.32 11.30 -0.09
CA ALA A 118 -6.21 10.16 -0.11
C ALA A 118 -6.00 9.36 -1.40
N TYR A 119 -6.20 8.06 -1.38
CA TYR A 119 -6.17 7.24 -2.58
C TYR A 119 -7.21 6.13 -2.56
N GLY A 120 -7.65 5.71 -3.74
CA GLY A 120 -8.66 4.66 -3.89
C GLY A 120 -9.01 4.34 -5.33
N THR A 121 -9.91 3.38 -5.51
CA THR A 121 -10.37 2.88 -6.82
C THR A 121 -11.62 3.60 -7.33
N THR A 122 -12.32 4.34 -6.47
CA THR A 122 -13.51 5.10 -6.85
C THR A 122 -13.13 6.34 -7.65
N ALA A 123 -13.79 6.57 -8.80
CA ALA A 123 -13.55 7.76 -9.59
C ALA A 123 -13.87 9.04 -8.79
N ARG A 124 -13.06 10.09 -8.98
CA ARG A 124 -13.13 11.33 -8.17
C ARG A 124 -14.54 11.97 -8.15
N GLU A 125 -15.25 11.88 -9.26
CA GLU A 125 -16.59 12.45 -9.43
C GLU A 125 -17.65 11.77 -8.56
N SER A 126 -17.37 10.54 -8.10
CA SER A 126 -18.27 9.75 -7.25
C SER A 126 -17.91 9.84 -5.77
N LEU A 127 -16.85 10.56 -5.41
CA LEU A 127 -16.44 10.75 -4.03
C LEU A 127 -17.07 11.97 -3.38
N PRO A 128 -17.28 11.96 -2.05
CA PRO A 128 -17.66 13.14 -1.30
C PRO A 128 -16.55 14.21 -1.33
N ASP A 129 -16.85 15.36 -0.72
CA ASP A 129 -15.80 16.35 -0.45
C ASP A 129 -14.79 15.77 0.56
N LEU A 130 -13.52 15.77 0.18
CA LEU A 130 -12.42 15.25 1.00
C LEU A 130 -11.81 16.33 1.92
N GLY A 131 -12.47 17.48 2.07
CA GLY A 131 -12.06 18.52 3.01
C GLY A 131 -10.70 19.15 2.71
N GLY A 132 -10.30 19.21 1.44
CA GLY A 132 -9.02 19.76 0.99
C GLY A 132 -7.91 18.74 0.76
N ALA A 133 -8.13 17.45 1.08
CA ALA A 133 -7.17 16.40 0.77
C ALA A 133 -7.04 16.20 -0.75
N ALA A 134 -5.82 16.01 -1.23
CA ALA A 134 -5.56 15.59 -2.60
C ALA A 134 -6.02 14.13 -2.81
N TYR A 135 -6.28 13.74 -4.06
CA TYR A 135 -6.75 12.39 -4.36
C TYR A 135 -5.98 11.75 -5.50
N VAL A 136 -5.43 10.57 -5.23
CA VAL A 136 -4.84 9.67 -6.23
C VAL A 136 -5.87 8.61 -6.60
N TRP A 137 -6.33 8.66 -7.84
CA TRP A 137 -7.27 7.68 -8.36
C TRP A 137 -6.54 6.50 -9.00
N ILE A 138 -6.93 5.30 -8.59
CA ILE A 138 -6.47 4.03 -9.16
C ILE A 138 -7.51 3.58 -10.18
N ALA A 139 -7.29 3.87 -11.45
CA ALA A 139 -8.08 3.29 -12.52
C ALA A 139 -7.52 1.89 -12.83
N SER A 140 -8.24 0.85 -12.42
CA SER A 140 -7.86 -0.52 -12.75
C SER A 140 -8.23 -0.77 -14.21
N GLU A 141 -7.23 -1.03 -15.03
CA GLU A 141 -7.45 -1.65 -16.33
C GLU A 141 -7.60 -3.15 -16.08
N SER A 142 -8.61 -3.76 -16.71
CA SER A 142 -8.92 -5.17 -16.51
C SER A 142 -7.66 -6.03 -16.64
N GLU A 143 -7.37 -6.80 -15.60
CA GLU A 143 -6.35 -7.84 -15.65
C GLU A 143 -6.59 -8.69 -16.91
N THR A 144 -5.56 -8.87 -17.72
CA THR A 144 -5.60 -9.92 -18.74
C THR A 144 -5.61 -11.25 -18.00
N ALA A 145 -6.77 -11.89 -17.91
CA ALA A 145 -6.98 -13.08 -17.11
C ALA A 145 -5.85 -14.07 -17.32
N GLY A 146 -5.21 -14.50 -16.24
CA GLY A 146 -4.12 -15.47 -16.28
C GLY A 146 -2.73 -14.92 -16.62
N SER A 147 -2.55 -13.61 -16.92
CA SER A 147 -1.23 -13.04 -17.22
C SER A 147 -0.32 -12.97 -15.99
N GLY A 148 -0.91 -12.95 -14.79
CA GLY A 148 -0.20 -12.76 -13.52
C GLY A 148 0.36 -11.34 -13.34
N VAL A 149 -0.11 -10.39 -14.16
CA VAL A 149 0.26 -8.97 -14.10
C VAL A 149 -0.98 -8.14 -13.84
N GLU A 150 -1.00 -7.37 -12.77
CA GLU A 150 -2.05 -6.40 -12.47
C GLU A 150 -1.73 -5.10 -13.21
N GLN A 151 -2.60 -4.71 -14.16
CA GLN A 151 -2.47 -3.46 -14.92
C GLN A 151 -3.34 -2.38 -14.28
N LEU A 152 -2.78 -1.21 -14.05
CA LEU A 152 -3.52 -0.06 -13.53
C LEU A 152 -2.94 1.24 -14.06
N THR A 153 -3.76 2.28 -14.04
CA THR A 153 -3.33 3.65 -14.28
C THR A 153 -3.54 4.46 -13.00
N LEU A 154 -2.49 5.11 -12.50
CA LEU A 154 -2.57 6.05 -11.40
C LEU A 154 -2.72 7.46 -11.92
N HIS A 155 -3.77 8.15 -11.49
CA HIS A 155 -3.95 9.57 -11.74
C HIS A 155 -3.43 10.35 -10.53
N LEU A 156 -2.20 10.84 -10.66
CA LEU A 156 -1.49 11.59 -9.61
C LEU A 156 -1.82 13.08 -9.74
N PRO A 157 -2.37 13.73 -8.71
CA PRO A 157 -2.67 15.16 -8.75
C PRO A 157 -1.41 16.02 -8.63
N ALA A 158 -1.50 17.30 -9.00
CA ALA A 158 -0.42 18.27 -8.89
C ALA A 158 0.20 18.36 -7.47
N ALA A 159 -0.61 18.15 -6.42
CA ALA A 159 -0.14 18.12 -5.04
C ALA A 159 0.85 16.98 -4.75
N VAL A 160 0.83 15.90 -5.53
CA VAL A 160 1.77 14.77 -5.40
C VAL A 160 2.98 14.97 -6.31
N THR A 161 2.76 15.46 -7.52
CA THR A 161 3.82 15.61 -8.54
C THR A 161 4.62 16.90 -8.42
N ALA A 162 4.21 17.82 -7.53
CA ALA A 162 4.75 19.18 -7.38
C ALA A 162 4.77 19.97 -8.70
N GLY A 163 3.84 19.66 -9.62
CA GLY A 163 3.76 20.27 -10.94
C GLY A 163 2.41 20.01 -11.60
N GLU A 164 2.41 19.52 -12.84
CA GLU A 164 1.19 19.14 -13.53
C GLU A 164 0.69 17.75 -13.10
N PRO A 165 -0.63 17.52 -13.10
CA PRO A 165 -1.20 16.19 -12.88
C PRO A 165 -0.65 15.18 -13.90
N VAL A 166 -0.37 13.95 -13.46
CA VAL A 166 0.20 12.89 -14.29
C VAL A 166 -0.67 11.65 -14.24
N SER A 167 -0.94 11.07 -15.41
CA SER A 167 -1.51 9.72 -15.51
C SER A 167 -0.38 8.73 -15.81
N GLN A 168 -0.13 7.80 -14.88
CA GLN A 168 0.98 6.87 -14.94
C GLN A 168 0.50 5.44 -15.00
N SER A 169 0.79 4.71 -16.08
CA SER A 169 0.53 3.27 -16.16
C SER A 169 1.53 2.50 -15.31
N VAL A 170 1.02 1.48 -14.62
CA VAL A 170 1.79 0.59 -13.74
C VAL A 170 1.41 -0.85 -14.05
N ALA A 171 2.40 -1.72 -14.15
CA ALA A 171 2.23 -3.16 -14.37
C ALA A 171 2.87 -3.93 -13.20
N LEU A 172 2.06 -4.45 -12.28
CA LEU A 172 2.53 -5.13 -11.07
C LEU A 172 2.64 -6.64 -11.31
N LYS A 173 3.71 -7.25 -10.82
CA LYS A 173 3.88 -8.71 -10.79
C LYS A 173 3.17 -9.38 -9.61
N VAL A 174 2.72 -8.60 -8.64
CA VAL A 174 1.94 -9.08 -7.50
C VAL A 174 0.46 -8.90 -7.79
N PRO A 175 -0.37 -9.96 -7.66
CA PRO A 175 -1.77 -9.92 -8.08
C PRO A 175 -2.67 -9.24 -7.03
N GLY A 176 -3.81 -8.77 -7.49
CA GLY A 176 -4.93 -8.34 -6.65
C GLY A 176 -5.00 -6.83 -6.39
N VAL A 177 -6.24 -6.34 -6.27
CA VAL A 177 -6.55 -4.93 -6.07
C VAL A 177 -5.88 -4.36 -4.80
N HIS A 178 -5.76 -5.17 -3.74
CA HIS A 178 -5.04 -4.75 -2.53
C HIS A 178 -3.56 -4.40 -2.82
N ASN A 179 -2.89 -5.13 -3.71
CA ASN A 179 -1.54 -4.80 -4.14
C ASN A 179 -1.49 -3.56 -5.04
N ALA A 180 -2.53 -3.32 -5.85
CA ALA A 180 -2.66 -2.06 -6.59
C ALA A 180 -2.76 -0.86 -5.63
N ARG A 181 -3.55 -0.98 -4.56
CA ARG A 181 -3.66 0.04 -3.49
C ARG A 181 -2.32 0.26 -2.79
N ASN A 182 -1.65 -0.81 -2.38
CA ASN A 182 -0.32 -0.74 -1.75
C ASN A 182 0.72 -0.08 -2.67
N ALA A 183 0.68 -0.39 -3.97
CA ALA A 183 1.56 0.22 -4.96
C ALA A 183 1.26 1.72 -5.15
N ALA A 184 -0.03 2.11 -5.19
CA ALA A 184 -0.43 3.51 -5.29
C ALA A 184 0.10 4.33 -4.10
N ALA A 185 -0.03 3.82 -2.88
CA ALA A 185 0.53 4.46 -1.68
C ALA A 185 2.06 4.59 -1.76
N ALA A 186 2.75 3.49 -2.13
CA ALA A 186 4.21 3.47 -2.22
C ALA A 186 4.75 4.38 -3.32
N ILE A 187 4.09 4.42 -4.49
CA ILE A 187 4.44 5.31 -5.60
C ILE A 187 4.21 6.78 -5.20
N SER A 188 3.06 7.08 -4.59
CA SER A 188 2.75 8.44 -4.11
C SER A 188 3.80 8.93 -3.11
N ALA A 189 4.18 8.09 -2.14
CA ALA A 189 5.23 8.41 -1.18
C ALA A 189 6.59 8.65 -1.87
N ALA A 190 6.96 7.79 -2.82
CA ALA A 190 8.21 7.94 -3.55
C ALA A 190 8.25 9.22 -4.39
N VAL A 191 7.12 9.59 -5.01
CA VAL A 191 7.03 10.83 -5.79
C VAL A 191 7.12 12.06 -4.89
N LEU A 192 6.47 12.05 -3.72
CA LEU A 192 6.62 13.10 -2.71
C LEU A 192 8.05 13.22 -2.17
N LEU A 193 8.83 12.14 -2.23
CA LEU A 193 10.27 12.11 -1.89
C LEU A 193 11.18 12.45 -3.06
N GLY A 194 10.63 12.87 -4.21
CA GLY A 194 11.39 13.37 -5.35
C GLY A 194 11.71 12.35 -6.45
N VAL A 195 11.19 11.11 -6.35
CA VAL A 195 11.31 10.13 -7.44
C VAL A 195 10.32 10.48 -8.55
N SER A 196 10.74 10.39 -9.82
CA SER A 196 9.81 10.64 -10.91
C SER A 196 8.67 9.61 -10.93
N PRO A 197 7.42 10.00 -11.31
CA PRO A 197 6.31 9.05 -11.45
C PRO A 197 6.64 7.84 -12.31
N ALA A 198 7.36 8.04 -13.41
CA ALA A 198 7.75 6.99 -14.34
C ALA A 198 8.75 6.00 -13.71
N ASP A 199 9.77 6.50 -13.00
CA ASP A 199 10.76 5.63 -12.33
C ASP A 199 10.11 4.89 -11.14
N ALA A 200 9.25 5.55 -10.38
CA ALA A 200 8.52 4.92 -9.28
C ALA A 200 7.60 3.78 -9.78
N ALA A 201 6.86 4.00 -10.87
CA ALA A 201 6.01 2.99 -11.50
C ALA A 201 6.83 1.83 -12.06
N LYS A 202 7.92 2.12 -12.77
CA LYS A 202 8.84 1.10 -13.31
C LYS A 202 9.43 0.24 -12.19
N ALA A 203 9.89 0.85 -11.11
CA ALA A 203 10.43 0.14 -9.96
C ALA A 203 9.36 -0.72 -9.28
N ALA A 204 8.15 -0.18 -9.04
CA ALA A 204 7.03 -0.94 -8.48
C ALA A 204 6.72 -2.20 -9.32
N GLY A 205 6.78 -2.10 -10.66
CA GLY A 205 6.56 -3.21 -11.58
C GLY A 205 7.62 -4.33 -11.51
N THR A 206 8.75 -4.10 -10.88
CA THR A 206 9.80 -5.12 -10.66
C THR A 206 9.69 -5.82 -9.31
N PHE A 207 8.83 -5.35 -8.41
CA PHE A 207 8.63 -5.94 -7.10
C PHE A 207 7.99 -7.33 -7.20
N LEU A 208 8.58 -8.31 -6.52
CA LEU A 208 8.15 -9.72 -6.57
C LEU A 208 7.27 -10.13 -5.39
N GLY A 209 7.03 -9.20 -4.46
CA GLY A 209 6.23 -9.46 -3.27
C GLY A 209 7.06 -9.65 -2.00
N ALA A 210 6.36 -9.74 -0.87
CA ALA A 210 6.91 -10.17 0.39
C ALA A 210 6.78 -11.69 0.54
N ALA A 211 7.64 -12.31 1.33
CA ALA A 211 7.50 -13.72 1.67
C ALA A 211 6.18 -13.95 2.41
N ARG A 212 5.53 -15.07 2.12
CA ARG A 212 4.21 -15.42 2.67
C ARG A 212 3.11 -14.38 2.36
N ARG A 213 3.22 -13.66 1.23
CA ARG A 213 2.17 -12.80 0.65
C ARG A 213 1.97 -13.21 -0.81
N PHE A 214 0.98 -14.03 -1.08
CA PHE A 214 0.73 -14.70 -2.35
C PHE A 214 2.00 -15.36 -2.92
N GLN A 215 2.79 -15.99 -2.06
CA GLN A 215 4.06 -16.57 -2.46
C GLN A 215 3.84 -17.92 -3.15
N VAL A 216 4.13 -18.01 -4.45
CA VAL A 216 4.13 -19.27 -5.16
C VAL A 216 5.33 -20.10 -4.73
N ARG A 217 5.09 -21.19 -4.01
CA ARG A 217 6.13 -22.11 -3.50
C ARG A 217 6.60 -23.10 -4.55
N GLY A 218 5.79 -23.35 -5.55
CA GLY A 218 6.12 -24.24 -6.66
C GLY A 218 4.87 -24.85 -7.32
N THR A 219 5.11 -25.57 -8.43
CA THR A 219 4.06 -26.31 -9.14
C THR A 219 4.52 -27.76 -9.34
N VAL A 220 3.74 -28.71 -8.84
CA VAL A 220 4.01 -30.16 -8.96
C VAL A 220 2.75 -30.84 -9.50
N LYS A 221 2.87 -31.61 -10.56
CA LYS A 221 1.78 -32.34 -11.20
C LYS A 221 0.53 -31.47 -11.44
N GLN A 222 0.73 -30.26 -11.98
CA GLN A 222 -0.31 -29.26 -12.24
C GLN A 222 -0.99 -28.68 -10.98
N VAL A 223 -0.46 -28.94 -9.79
CA VAL A 223 -0.90 -28.31 -8.55
C VAL A 223 0.08 -27.19 -8.20
N THR A 224 -0.39 -25.96 -8.19
CA THR A 224 0.37 -24.81 -7.73
C THR A 224 0.10 -24.59 -6.24
N VAL A 225 1.17 -24.53 -5.46
CA VAL A 225 1.11 -24.25 -4.02
C VAL A 225 1.42 -22.78 -3.77
N VAL A 226 0.50 -22.09 -3.11
CA VAL A 226 0.63 -20.68 -2.72
C VAL A 226 0.64 -20.60 -1.19
N ASP A 227 1.59 -19.87 -0.64
CA ASP A 227 1.73 -19.60 0.80
C ASP A 227 1.37 -18.14 1.07
N ASP A 228 0.44 -17.92 2.00
CA ASP A 228 0.03 -16.58 2.43
C ASP A 228 -0.19 -16.54 3.95
N TYR A 229 0.03 -15.39 4.54
CA TYR A 229 -0.12 -15.17 5.99
C TYR A 229 -1.51 -14.65 6.36
N ALA A 230 -2.40 -14.48 5.40
CA ALA A 230 -3.76 -13.99 5.64
C ALA A 230 -4.46 -14.82 6.72
N HIS A 231 -4.93 -14.15 7.76
CA HIS A 231 -5.61 -14.75 8.91
C HIS A 231 -6.87 -13.97 9.33
N HIS A 232 -7.04 -12.74 8.83
CA HIS A 232 -8.25 -11.95 8.98
C HIS A 232 -9.25 -12.26 7.84
N PRO A 233 -10.57 -12.27 8.07
CA PRO A 233 -11.57 -12.59 7.04
C PRO A 233 -11.43 -11.76 5.75
N THR A 234 -11.19 -10.45 5.88
CA THR A 234 -11.01 -9.54 4.74
C THR A 234 -9.73 -9.86 3.95
N GLU A 235 -8.63 -10.21 4.63
CA GLU A 235 -7.38 -10.63 3.98
C GLU A 235 -7.58 -11.94 3.21
N ILE A 236 -8.27 -12.92 3.82
CA ILE A 236 -8.55 -14.22 3.19
C ILE A 236 -9.44 -14.02 1.95
N ALA A 237 -10.45 -13.15 2.03
CA ALA A 237 -11.31 -12.84 0.89
C ALA A 237 -10.50 -12.20 -0.26
N ALA A 238 -9.64 -11.23 0.04
CA ALA A 238 -8.77 -10.58 -0.94
C ALA A 238 -7.76 -11.55 -1.57
N LEU A 239 -7.19 -12.48 -0.77
CA LEU A 239 -6.31 -13.53 -1.24
C LEU A 239 -7.03 -14.47 -2.23
N LEU A 240 -8.24 -14.90 -1.89
CA LEU A 240 -9.02 -15.83 -2.73
C LEU A 240 -9.46 -15.15 -4.03
N ASP A 241 -9.82 -13.87 -3.99
CA ASP A 241 -10.12 -13.09 -5.20
C ASP A 241 -8.89 -12.99 -6.11
N ALA A 242 -7.74 -12.61 -5.55
CA ALA A 242 -6.48 -12.57 -6.30
C ALA A 242 -6.10 -13.94 -6.89
N ALA A 243 -6.33 -15.04 -6.14
CA ALA A 243 -6.09 -16.39 -6.63
C ALA A 243 -7.04 -16.76 -7.78
N ARG A 244 -8.32 -16.39 -7.68
CA ARG A 244 -9.31 -16.64 -8.74
C ARG A 244 -8.98 -15.87 -10.02
N ARG A 245 -8.57 -14.61 -9.89
CA ARG A 245 -8.16 -13.78 -11.02
C ARG A 245 -6.93 -14.36 -11.72
N ARG A 246 -5.91 -14.77 -10.94
CA ARG A 246 -4.67 -15.35 -11.49
C ARG A 246 -4.85 -16.73 -12.08
N TYR A 247 -5.77 -17.54 -11.52
CA TYR A 247 -6.02 -18.94 -11.92
C TYR A 247 -7.52 -19.17 -12.17
N PRO A 248 -8.11 -18.55 -13.22
CA PRO A 248 -9.57 -18.48 -13.41
C PRO A 248 -10.21 -19.86 -13.56
N ASP A 249 -9.53 -20.80 -14.21
CA ASP A 249 -10.05 -22.14 -14.52
C ASP A 249 -9.62 -23.22 -13.51
N SER A 250 -8.87 -22.83 -12.47
CA SER A 250 -8.34 -23.79 -11.49
C SER A 250 -9.31 -24.02 -10.34
N THR A 251 -9.29 -25.23 -9.79
CA THR A 251 -9.92 -25.50 -8.49
C THR A 251 -9.03 -24.94 -7.39
N ILE A 252 -9.56 -24.02 -6.58
CA ILE A 252 -8.86 -23.47 -5.41
C ILE A 252 -9.23 -24.31 -4.18
N ARG A 253 -8.23 -24.73 -3.41
CA ARG A 253 -8.39 -25.41 -2.13
C ARG A 253 -7.60 -24.63 -1.08
N VAL A 254 -8.22 -24.40 0.08
CA VAL A 254 -7.65 -23.71 1.23
C VAL A 254 -7.54 -24.69 2.39
#